data_92aa8362eaf47f4717b03183cea24b30
#
_entry.id   92aa8362eaf47f4717b03183cea24b30
#
_cell.length_a   1.000
_cell.length_b   1.000
_cell.length_c   1.000
_cell.angle_alpha   90.00
_cell.angle_beta   90.00
_cell.angle_gamma   90.00
#
_symmetry.space_group_name_H-M   'P 1'
#
loop_
_entity.id
_entity.type
_entity.pdbx_description
1 polymer ?
#
loop_
_entity_poly.entity_id
_entity_poly.type
_entity_poly.pdbx_seq_one_letter_code
_entity_poly.pdbx_strand_id
1 'polypeptide(L)' 'MKRYAVIRKLRAEARRRGLEFEEIRLTRHDAYRVGDTTRTLGRHNEIDDLAARKFFDQFQDELGKGWWR' A
#
# COMPACT_ATOMS: atom_id res chain seq x y z
N MET A 1 -6.99 1.49 -10.95
CA MET A 1 -6.98 0.18 -10.26
C MET A 1 -8.08 0.13 -9.20
N LYS A 2 -8.66 -1.00 -8.99
CA LYS A 2 -9.57 -1.18 -7.87
C LYS A 2 -8.79 -1.09 -6.56
N ARG A 3 -9.43 -0.51 -5.55
CA ARG A 3 -8.80 -0.34 -4.23
C ARG A 3 -8.28 -1.67 -3.66
N TYR A 4 -9.10 -2.73 -3.76
CA TYR A 4 -8.69 -4.04 -3.25
C TYR A 4 -7.46 -4.59 -4.00
N ALA A 5 -7.31 -4.25 -5.27
CA ALA A 5 -6.16 -4.69 -6.06
C ALA A 5 -4.89 -3.96 -5.63
N VAL A 6 -4.99 -2.68 -5.30
CA VAL A 6 -3.87 -1.89 -4.78
C VAL A 6 -3.39 -2.50 -3.47
N ILE A 7 -4.32 -2.77 -2.56
CA ILE A 7 -3.99 -3.32 -1.24
C ILE A 7 -3.42 -4.73 -1.37
N ARG A 8 -4.01 -5.56 -2.23
CA ARG A 8 -3.54 -6.93 -2.44
C ARG A 8 -2.11 -6.95 -2.99
N LYS A 9 -1.81 -6.03 -3.93
CA LYS A 9 -0.46 -5.93 -4.49
C LYS A 9 0.56 -5.56 -3.42
N LEU A 10 0.22 -4.59 -2.58
CA LEU A 10 1.09 -4.17 -1.48
C LEU A 10 1.33 -5.32 -0.50
N ARG A 11 0.26 -5.99 -0.09
CA ARG A 11 0.34 -7.10 0.85
C ARG A 11 1.17 -8.25 0.30
N ALA A 12 0.97 -8.59 -0.97
CA ALA A 12 1.68 -9.69 -1.61
C ALA A 12 3.19 -9.42 -1.63
N GLU A 13 3.59 -8.19 -1.95
CA GLU A 13 5.00 -7.85 -1.99
C GLU A 13 5.62 -7.85 -0.59
N ALA A 14 4.88 -7.33 0.40
CA ALA A 14 5.34 -7.36 1.79
C ALA A 14 5.60 -8.81 2.24
N ARG A 15 4.66 -9.71 1.94
CA ARG A 15 4.78 -11.13 2.29
C ARG A 15 5.94 -11.79 1.56
N ARG A 16 6.11 -11.49 0.29
CA ARG A 16 7.21 -12.04 -0.50
C ARG A 16 8.56 -11.68 0.09
N ARG A 17 8.67 -10.51 0.70
CA ARG A 17 9.90 -10.03 1.33
C ARG A 17 10.01 -10.38 2.81
N GLY A 18 9.02 -11.08 3.37
CA GLY A 18 9.04 -11.47 4.77
C GLY A 18 8.78 -10.31 5.72
N LEU A 19 8.13 -9.25 5.25
CA LEU A 19 7.82 -8.08 6.08
C LEU A 19 6.40 -8.19 6.63
N GLU A 20 6.18 -7.64 7.82
CA GLU A 20 4.85 -7.58 8.39
C GLU A 20 3.98 -6.63 7.60
N PHE A 21 2.71 -7.00 7.44
CA PHE A 21 1.70 -6.18 6.79
C PHE A 21 0.52 -6.05 7.73
N GLU A 22 0.05 -4.84 7.97
CA GLU A 22 -1.08 -4.59 8.85
C GLU A 22 -2.02 -3.56 8.25
N GLU A 23 -3.34 -3.82 8.34
CA GLU A 23 -4.37 -2.85 7.99
C GLU A 23 -4.87 -2.21 9.28
N ILE A 24 -4.90 -0.88 9.31
CA ILE A 24 -5.33 -0.12 10.49
C ILE A 24 -6.50 0.75 10.07
N ARG A 25 -7.66 0.48 10.67
CA ARG A 25 -8.87 1.22 10.33
C ARG A 25 -8.93 2.51 11.12
N LEU A 26 -8.96 3.65 10.41
CA LEU A 26 -9.11 4.96 11.00
C LEU A 26 -10.50 5.50 10.70
N THR A 27 -10.80 6.70 11.20
CA THR A 27 -12.15 7.27 11.05
C THR A 27 -12.52 7.54 9.59
N ARG A 28 -11.63 8.18 8.83
CA ARG A 28 -11.91 8.62 7.44
C ARG A 28 -11.07 7.93 6.39
N HIS A 29 -9.98 7.33 6.80
CA HIS A 29 -9.05 6.65 5.92
C HIS A 29 -8.68 5.33 6.55
N ASP A 30 -8.08 4.46 5.79
CA ASP A 30 -7.44 3.28 6.35
C ASP A 30 -5.92 3.47 6.21
N ALA A 31 -5.18 2.99 7.18
CA ALA A 31 -3.73 3.02 7.14
C ALA A 31 -3.22 1.61 6.87
N TYR A 32 -2.08 1.54 6.21
CA TYR A 32 -1.43 0.27 5.90
C TYR A 32 0.01 0.36 6.33
N ARG A 33 0.45 -0.62 7.09
CA ARG A 33 1.82 -0.68 7.58
C ARG A 33 2.55 -1.85 6.92
N VAL A 34 3.73 -1.54 6.36
CA VAL A 34 4.66 -2.55 5.84
C VAL A 34 5.96 -2.34 6.59
N GLY A 35 6.38 -3.32 7.38
CA GLY A 35 7.54 -3.14 8.22
C GLY A 35 7.36 -1.96 9.16
N ASP A 36 8.23 -0.95 9.05
CA ASP A 36 8.17 0.24 9.89
C ASP A 36 7.49 1.43 9.21
N THR A 37 6.99 1.26 7.99
CA THR A 37 6.39 2.35 7.22
C THR A 37 4.87 2.23 7.23
N THR A 38 4.18 3.29 7.68
CA THR A 38 2.73 3.37 7.70
C THR A 38 2.27 4.52 6.83
N ARG A 39 1.31 4.26 5.94
CA ARG A 39 0.74 5.28 5.06
C ARG A 39 -0.76 5.07 4.93
N THR A 40 -1.48 6.15 4.65
CA THR A 40 -2.94 6.13 4.54
C THR A 40 -3.40 6.07 3.09
N LEU A 41 -4.58 5.49 2.89
CA LEU A 41 -5.24 5.43 1.60
C LEU A 41 -6.71 5.73 1.80
N GLY A 42 -7.28 6.61 0.98
CA GLY A 42 -8.70 6.92 1.03
C GLY A 42 -9.55 5.69 0.68
N ARG A 43 -10.82 5.72 1.09
CA ARG A 43 -11.74 4.58 0.92
C ARG A 43 -12.50 4.60 -0.40
N HIS A 44 -11.92 5.18 -1.45
CA HIS A 44 -12.53 5.15 -2.78
C HIS A 44 -12.36 3.76 -3.38
N ASN A 45 -13.40 3.24 -4.02
CA ASN A 45 -13.34 1.91 -4.64
C ASN A 45 -12.43 1.88 -5.86
N GLU A 46 -12.28 3.01 -6.54
CA GLU A 46 -11.44 3.12 -7.72
C GLU A 46 -10.32 4.11 -7.42
N ILE A 47 -9.09 3.67 -7.61
CA ILE A 47 -7.90 4.50 -7.41
C ILE A 47 -7.28 4.74 -8.78
N ASP A 48 -7.11 6.00 -9.19
CA ASP A 48 -6.50 6.25 -10.48
C ASP A 48 -5.03 5.81 -10.46
N ASP A 49 -4.47 5.56 -11.65
CA ASP A 49 -3.14 4.97 -11.76
C ASP A 49 -2.05 5.85 -11.14
N LEU A 50 -2.17 7.17 -11.28
CA LEU A 50 -1.18 8.06 -10.69
C LEU A 50 -1.23 8.02 -9.16
N ALA A 51 -2.45 8.04 -8.60
CA ALA A 51 -2.63 7.94 -7.15
C ALA A 51 -2.13 6.61 -6.61
N ALA A 52 -2.36 5.51 -7.34
CA ALA A 52 -1.87 4.20 -6.96
C ALA A 52 -0.34 4.16 -6.93
N ARG A 53 0.30 4.72 -7.96
CA ARG A 53 1.77 4.78 -8.03
C ARG A 53 2.35 5.59 -6.89
N LYS A 54 1.75 6.75 -6.58
CA LYS A 54 2.19 7.57 -5.47
C LYS A 54 2.06 6.86 -4.15
N PHE A 55 0.99 6.12 -3.96
CA PHE A 55 0.81 5.32 -2.75
C PHE A 55 1.89 4.23 -2.66
N PHE A 56 2.12 3.50 -3.72
CA PHE A 56 3.16 2.46 -3.76
C PHE A 56 4.55 3.03 -3.47
N ASP A 57 4.86 4.19 -4.05
CA ASP A 57 6.17 4.83 -3.88
C ASP A 57 6.45 5.22 -2.43
N GLN A 58 5.42 5.41 -1.62
CA GLN A 58 5.60 5.73 -0.21
C GLN A 58 6.19 4.56 0.59
N PHE A 59 6.21 3.36 0.03
CA PHE A 59 6.76 2.17 0.68
C PHE A 59 8.12 1.78 0.11
N GLN A 60 8.76 2.67 -0.66
CA GLN A 60 10.03 2.33 -1.31
C GLN A 60 11.15 2.01 -0.33
N ASP A 61 11.13 2.57 0.88
CA ASP A 61 12.14 2.27 1.89
C ASP A 61 12.06 0.82 2.36
N GLU A 62 10.88 0.23 2.31
CA GLU A 62 10.66 -1.17 2.70
C GLU A 62 10.73 -2.12 1.52
N LEU A 63 10.19 -1.71 0.37
CA LEU A 63 9.96 -2.59 -0.77
C LEU A 63 10.88 -2.31 -1.96
N GLY A 64 11.67 -1.25 -1.88
CA GLY A 64 12.57 -0.88 -2.97
C GLY A 64 11.93 0.06 -3.97
N LYS A 65 12.75 0.90 -4.60
CA LYS A 65 12.29 1.86 -5.58
C LYS A 65 11.73 1.15 -6.81
N GLY A 66 10.53 1.53 -7.23
CA GLY A 66 9.91 0.94 -8.40
C GLY A 66 9.44 -0.50 -8.23
N TRP A 67 9.26 -0.94 -7.00
CA TRP A 67 8.88 -2.31 -6.68
C TRP A 67 7.58 -2.78 -7.33
N TRP A 68 6.70 -1.84 -7.62
CA TRP A 68 5.37 -2.12 -8.18
C TRP A 68 5.36 -2.27 -9.70
N ARG A 69 6.45 -2.04 -10.38
CA ARG A 69 6.57 -2.13 -11.85
C ARG A 69 6.58 -3.57 -12.35
#